data_5ea152679daabdeed97a38803d1385c5
#
_entry.id   5ea152679daabdeed97a38803d1385c5
#
_cell.length_a   1.000
_cell.length_b   1.000
_cell.length_c   1.000
_cell.angle_alpha   90.00
_cell.angle_beta   90.00
_cell.angle_gamma   90.00
#
_symmetry.space_group_name_H-M   'P 1'
#
loop_
_entity.id
_entity.type
_entity.pdbx_description
1 polymer ?
#
loop_
_entity_poly.entity_id
_entity_poly.type
_entity_poly.pdbx_seq_one_letter_code
_entity_poly.pdbx_strand_id
1 'polypeptide(L)'
;PIHDRGKYHIGDANVQKRVFQEFGDVDGIEENAIASHKENWLFAGVNHAATEPHAVVANWDPSGRLTLYTPQQVPHYVHRALADVLEIPMHQINVYRTFVGGGFGGKSDPFPHEMCSAILARKSGRPVRITFDREEVYWINRGRHPSRIEMNLHADEQGRICGIETDALIDGGGFASFGHVTTYYNGVLHTAPYEIGAFHYTGARVWTNKPASGAMRGHGAVNSRCAVETGLDDLAEQLSVDPIDLRLANLLPPHSATITGFRVTSIGMRECLERVKQESGWDKKFRKMPLGKGIGIGCGFFISGSGLPIHW
;
A
#
# COMPACT_ATOMS: atom_id res chain seq x y z
N PRO A 1 20.91 -3.79 -15.02
CA PRO A 1 20.09 -4.21 -13.89
C PRO A 1 20.91 -5.06 -12.91
N ILE A 2 20.69 -4.88 -11.60
CA ILE A 2 21.34 -5.63 -10.53
C ILE A 2 20.88 -7.10 -10.53
N HIS A 3 19.71 -7.37 -11.11
CA HIS A 3 19.05 -8.67 -11.11
C HIS A 3 19.25 -9.40 -12.44
N ASP A 4 19.53 -10.70 -12.34
CA ASP A 4 19.57 -11.58 -13.49
C ASP A 4 18.18 -11.69 -14.15
N ARG A 5 18.16 -11.63 -15.48
CA ARG A 5 16.94 -11.61 -16.29
C ARG A 5 16.11 -12.91 -16.24
N GLY A 6 16.64 -13.98 -15.64
CA GLY A 6 16.05 -15.33 -15.77
C GLY A 6 14.83 -15.61 -14.90
N LYS A 7 14.83 -15.22 -13.64
CA LYS A 7 13.87 -15.74 -12.65
C LYS A 7 12.71 -14.79 -12.31
N TYR A 8 12.88 -13.50 -12.54
CA TYR A 8 11.94 -12.45 -12.10
C TYR A 8 11.52 -11.46 -13.20
N HIS A 9 11.82 -11.76 -14.45
CA HIS A 9 11.46 -10.92 -15.60
C HIS A 9 10.15 -11.36 -16.23
N ILE A 10 9.20 -10.45 -16.27
CA ILE A 10 7.99 -10.57 -17.07
C ILE A 10 8.06 -9.44 -18.11
N GLY A 11 8.52 -9.74 -19.33
CA GLY A 11 8.57 -8.79 -20.43
C GLY A 11 9.82 -7.89 -20.46
N ASP A 12 9.65 -6.57 -20.36
CA ASP A 12 10.72 -5.59 -20.53
C ASP A 12 11.80 -5.68 -19.43
N ALA A 13 13.04 -5.40 -19.80
CA ALA A 13 14.24 -5.58 -18.98
C ALA A 13 14.24 -4.87 -17.61
N ASN A 14 13.33 -3.94 -17.35
CA ASN A 14 13.26 -3.18 -16.11
C ASN A 14 11.94 -3.35 -15.34
N VAL A 15 11.03 -4.16 -15.83
CA VAL A 15 9.74 -4.42 -15.16
C VAL A 15 9.87 -5.62 -14.25
N GLN A 16 9.59 -5.43 -12.98
CA GLN A 16 9.55 -6.50 -11.98
C GLN A 16 8.22 -7.23 -11.96
N LYS A 17 7.12 -6.48 -12.04
CA LYS A 17 5.75 -7.02 -11.99
C LYS A 17 4.84 -6.19 -12.88
N ARG A 18 4.00 -6.89 -13.67
CA ARG A 18 2.83 -6.30 -14.33
C ARG A 18 1.58 -6.88 -13.69
N VAL A 19 0.56 -6.04 -13.58
CA VAL A 19 -0.78 -6.42 -13.16
C VAL A 19 -1.74 -5.82 -14.16
N PHE A 20 -2.64 -6.65 -14.65
CA PHE A 20 -3.74 -6.25 -15.50
C PHE A 20 -5.04 -6.73 -14.86
N GLN A 21 -6.02 -5.85 -14.78
CA GLN A 21 -7.33 -6.16 -14.19
C GLN A 21 -8.39 -5.48 -15.06
N GLU A 22 -9.39 -6.25 -15.46
CA GLU A 22 -10.49 -5.77 -16.27
C GLU A 22 -11.79 -6.43 -15.81
N PHE A 23 -12.78 -5.63 -15.50
CA PHE A 23 -14.07 -6.05 -14.97
C PHE A 23 -15.18 -5.14 -15.50
N GLY A 24 -16.34 -5.72 -15.79
CA GLY A 24 -17.46 -5.01 -16.38
C GLY A 24 -17.28 -4.74 -17.87
N ASP A 25 -18.11 -3.87 -18.42
CA ASP A 25 -18.05 -3.48 -19.84
C ASP A 25 -17.14 -2.25 -20.01
N VAL A 26 -15.84 -2.52 -20.17
CA VAL A 26 -14.83 -1.47 -20.28
C VAL A 26 -14.95 -0.70 -21.60
N ASP A 27 -15.29 -1.38 -22.69
CA ASP A 27 -15.43 -0.75 -24.00
C ASP A 27 -16.61 0.25 -24.05
N GLY A 28 -17.65 0.00 -23.26
CA GLY A 28 -18.83 0.85 -23.15
C GLY A 28 -18.71 2.04 -22.18
N ILE A 29 -17.57 2.22 -21.48
CA ILE A 29 -17.43 3.28 -20.46
C ILE A 29 -17.70 4.66 -21.06
N GLU A 30 -17.03 5.01 -22.16
CA GLU A 30 -17.13 6.34 -22.76
C GLU A 30 -18.54 6.63 -23.33
N GLU A 31 -19.22 5.61 -23.83
CA GLU A 31 -20.58 5.76 -24.38
C GLU A 31 -21.61 6.06 -23.28
N ASN A 32 -21.39 5.57 -22.08
CA ASN A 32 -22.28 5.73 -20.93
C ASN A 32 -21.97 6.97 -20.08
N ALA A 33 -20.83 7.62 -20.30
CA ALA A 33 -20.37 8.74 -19.50
C ALA A 33 -20.89 10.07 -20.01
N ILE A 34 -21.42 10.91 -19.12
CA ILE A 34 -21.71 12.34 -19.39
C ILE A 34 -20.68 13.27 -18.75
N ALA A 35 -19.94 12.80 -17.76
CA ALA A 35 -18.84 13.50 -17.13
C ALA A 35 -17.63 12.59 -17.01
N SER A 36 -16.45 13.13 -17.25
CA SER A 36 -15.19 12.40 -17.14
C SER A 36 -14.12 13.31 -16.60
N HIS A 37 -13.28 12.75 -15.71
CA HIS A 37 -12.13 13.44 -15.15
C HIS A 37 -10.87 12.61 -15.32
N LYS A 38 -9.95 13.10 -16.14
CA LYS A 38 -8.64 12.47 -16.39
C LYS A 38 -7.51 13.31 -15.84
N GLU A 39 -6.69 12.74 -14.98
CA GLU A 39 -5.54 13.43 -14.40
C GLU A 39 -4.36 12.48 -14.11
N ASN A 40 -3.18 13.09 -13.88
CA ASN A 40 -1.94 12.42 -13.49
C ASN A 40 -1.53 12.83 -12.08
N TRP A 41 -1.44 11.84 -11.18
CA TRP A 41 -0.97 12.02 -9.81
C TRP A 41 0.46 11.51 -9.66
N LEU A 42 1.30 12.32 -9.03
CA LEU A 42 2.66 11.96 -8.65
C LEU A 42 2.75 11.83 -7.13
N PHE A 43 3.14 10.66 -6.67
CA PHE A 43 3.32 10.40 -5.26
C PHE A 43 4.80 10.19 -4.95
N ALA A 44 5.32 10.96 -4.00
CA ALA A 44 6.65 10.77 -3.45
C ALA A 44 6.72 9.53 -2.56
N GLY A 45 7.93 8.98 -2.40
CA GLY A 45 8.19 7.97 -1.38
C GLY A 45 8.04 8.55 0.02
N VAL A 46 7.49 7.78 0.93
CA VAL A 46 7.30 8.18 2.33
C VAL A 46 7.90 7.12 3.26
N ASN A 47 8.71 7.57 4.23
CA ASN A 47 9.25 6.71 5.28
C ASN A 47 8.23 6.56 6.42
N HIS A 48 8.26 5.42 7.10
CA HIS A 48 7.37 5.11 8.24
C HIS A 48 7.65 6.01 9.45
N ALA A 49 8.90 6.41 9.64
CA ALA A 49 9.37 7.25 10.75
C ALA A 49 8.86 6.80 12.13
N ALA A 50 8.80 5.48 12.36
CA ALA A 50 8.42 4.93 13.66
C ALA A 50 9.28 5.53 14.77
N THR A 51 8.68 5.87 15.92
CA THR A 51 9.39 6.50 17.04
C THR A 51 10.56 5.64 17.50
N GLU A 52 10.36 4.33 17.61
CA GLU A 52 11.43 3.36 17.86
C GLU A 52 12.20 3.08 16.56
N PRO A 53 13.53 3.35 16.50
CA PRO A 53 14.37 2.93 15.39
C PRO A 53 14.46 1.41 15.26
N HIS A 54 15.10 0.94 14.20
CA HIS A 54 15.46 -0.48 14.09
C HIS A 54 16.59 -0.81 15.06
N ALA A 55 16.46 -1.93 15.76
CA ALA A 55 17.45 -2.41 16.68
C ALA A 55 17.46 -3.95 16.71
N VAL A 56 18.59 -4.53 17.08
CA VAL A 56 18.73 -5.97 17.24
C VAL A 56 19.81 -6.30 18.24
N VAL A 57 19.63 -7.40 18.97
CA VAL A 57 20.68 -8.03 19.77
C VAL A 57 20.76 -9.49 19.34
N ALA A 58 21.96 -9.94 18.99
CA ALA A 58 22.24 -11.34 18.65
C ALA A 58 23.21 -11.94 19.65
N ASN A 59 22.96 -13.19 20.05
CA ASN A 59 23.83 -13.96 20.93
C ASN A 59 23.86 -15.44 20.51
N TRP A 60 25.07 -16.02 20.51
CA TRP A 60 25.30 -17.45 20.34
C TRP A 60 25.62 -18.09 21.68
N ASP A 61 24.96 -19.16 22.01
CA ASP A 61 25.28 -19.94 23.19
C ASP A 61 26.39 -20.99 22.89
N PRO A 62 26.99 -21.59 23.92
CA PRO A 62 28.04 -22.61 23.73
C PRO A 62 27.58 -23.85 22.95
N SER A 63 26.29 -24.13 22.86
CA SER A 63 25.75 -25.25 22.07
C SER A 63 25.64 -24.93 20.57
N GLY A 64 25.97 -23.68 20.15
CA GLY A 64 25.86 -23.24 18.77
C GLY A 64 24.47 -22.77 18.37
N ARG A 65 23.60 -22.46 19.33
CA ARG A 65 22.27 -21.91 19.07
C ARG A 65 22.29 -20.38 19.05
N LEU A 66 21.71 -19.80 18.02
CA LEU A 66 21.51 -18.36 17.88
C LEU A 66 20.23 -17.92 18.60
N THR A 67 20.33 -16.88 19.40
CA THR A 67 19.18 -16.12 19.91
C THR A 67 19.24 -14.70 19.41
N LEU A 68 18.16 -14.25 18.77
CA LEU A 68 18.00 -12.89 18.24
C LEU A 68 16.83 -12.20 18.95
N TYR A 69 17.06 -10.99 19.44
CA TYR A 69 16.02 -10.10 19.98
C TYR A 69 15.84 -8.92 19.03
N THR A 70 14.65 -8.73 18.47
CA THR A 70 14.37 -7.68 17.49
C THR A 70 12.92 -7.22 17.55
N PRO A 71 12.63 -5.91 17.39
CA PRO A 71 11.26 -5.38 17.34
C PRO A 71 10.61 -5.61 15.97
N GLN A 72 10.57 -6.85 15.52
CA GLN A 72 10.03 -7.26 14.23
C GLN A 72 8.52 -7.45 14.25
N GLN A 73 7.83 -7.01 13.18
CA GLN A 73 6.40 -7.27 12.98
C GLN A 73 6.14 -8.72 12.56
N VAL A 74 7.07 -9.31 11.77
CA VAL A 74 6.96 -10.66 11.22
C VAL A 74 8.24 -11.48 11.53
N PRO A 75 8.44 -11.92 12.78
CA PRO A 75 9.66 -12.59 13.23
C PRO A 75 9.98 -13.86 12.44
N HIS A 76 8.96 -14.56 11.90
CA HIS A 76 9.15 -15.75 11.10
C HIS A 76 9.87 -15.50 9.77
N TYR A 77 9.78 -14.32 9.19
CA TYR A 77 10.54 -13.98 7.98
C TYR A 77 12.02 -13.82 8.29
N VAL A 78 12.34 -13.15 9.40
CA VAL A 78 13.73 -13.04 9.88
C VAL A 78 14.30 -14.42 10.23
N HIS A 79 13.51 -15.26 10.89
CA HIS A 79 13.90 -16.63 11.24
C HIS A 79 14.32 -17.44 10.01
N ARG A 80 13.52 -17.45 8.95
CA ARG A 80 13.84 -18.13 7.70
C ARG A 80 15.07 -17.53 7.02
N ALA A 81 15.11 -16.20 6.91
CA ALA A 81 16.22 -15.51 6.27
C ALA A 81 17.56 -15.74 6.99
N LEU A 82 17.55 -15.82 8.34
CA LEU A 82 18.73 -16.16 9.12
C LEU A 82 19.21 -17.61 8.85
N ALA A 83 18.29 -18.56 8.74
CA ALA A 83 18.64 -19.94 8.42
C ALA A 83 19.34 -20.05 7.06
N ASP A 84 18.78 -19.37 6.05
CA ASP A 84 19.32 -19.36 4.69
C ASP A 84 20.69 -18.65 4.62
N VAL A 85 20.81 -17.45 5.22
CA VAL A 85 22.04 -16.64 5.16
C VAL A 85 23.18 -17.24 5.99
N LEU A 86 22.88 -17.86 7.13
CA LEU A 86 23.87 -18.43 8.03
C LEU A 86 24.17 -19.89 7.73
N GLU A 87 23.41 -20.50 6.82
CA GLU A 87 23.49 -21.93 6.44
C GLU A 87 23.38 -22.86 7.65
N ILE A 88 22.42 -22.58 8.55
CA ILE A 88 22.17 -23.38 9.75
C ILE A 88 20.70 -23.80 9.83
N PRO A 89 20.42 -24.95 10.46
CA PRO A 89 19.04 -25.42 10.62
C PRO A 89 18.18 -24.44 11.42
N MET A 90 16.93 -24.25 11.00
CA MET A 90 15.99 -23.35 11.65
C MET A 90 15.82 -23.63 13.15
N HIS A 91 15.85 -24.90 13.58
CA HIS A 91 15.72 -25.27 15.00
C HIS A 91 16.89 -24.79 15.89
N GLN A 92 18.00 -24.34 15.30
CA GLN A 92 19.12 -23.74 16.02
C GLN A 92 18.97 -22.20 16.17
N ILE A 93 17.88 -21.63 15.69
CA ILE A 93 17.63 -20.19 15.74
C ILE A 93 16.39 -19.91 16.58
N ASN A 94 16.52 -19.02 17.55
CA ASN A 94 15.40 -18.44 18.27
C ASN A 94 15.30 -16.94 17.93
N VAL A 95 14.14 -16.50 17.42
CA VAL A 95 13.84 -15.09 17.20
C VAL A 95 12.79 -14.63 18.20
N TYR A 96 13.19 -13.81 19.13
CA TYR A 96 12.30 -13.19 20.12
C TYR A 96 11.86 -11.82 19.65
N ARG A 97 10.57 -11.67 19.42
CA ARG A 97 9.97 -10.38 19.18
C ARG A 97 9.89 -9.60 20.49
N THR A 98 10.61 -8.49 20.57
CA THR A 98 10.49 -7.54 21.68
C THR A 98 9.24 -6.69 21.53
N PHE A 99 8.97 -5.79 22.48
CA PHE A 99 7.95 -4.75 22.27
C PHE A 99 8.30 -3.92 21.03
N VAL A 100 7.29 -3.58 20.23
CA VAL A 100 7.47 -2.86 18.97
C VAL A 100 6.95 -1.44 19.16
N GLY A 101 7.87 -0.48 19.25
CA GLY A 101 7.58 0.96 19.41
C GLY A 101 7.22 1.65 18.08
N GLY A 102 6.34 1.01 17.32
CA GLY A 102 5.90 1.41 15.99
C GLY A 102 6.63 0.66 14.87
N GLY A 103 5.89 0.34 13.81
CA GLY A 103 6.45 -0.36 12.65
C GLY A 103 5.76 0.06 11.36
N PHE A 104 4.42 0.07 11.33
CA PHE A 104 3.59 0.53 10.19
C PHE A 104 3.92 -0.15 8.85
N GLY A 105 4.49 -1.37 8.90
CA GLY A 105 5.05 -2.08 7.75
C GLY A 105 6.57 -1.97 7.62
N GLY A 106 7.21 -0.98 8.23
CA GLY A 106 8.65 -0.73 8.13
C GLY A 106 9.53 -1.75 8.85
N LYS A 107 8.95 -2.57 9.72
CA LYS A 107 9.65 -3.65 10.44
C LYS A 107 9.08 -5.02 10.07
N SER A 108 8.62 -5.22 8.83
CA SER A 108 8.04 -6.48 8.38
C SER A 108 8.97 -7.31 7.48
N ASP A 109 9.98 -6.70 6.90
CA ASP A 109 11.02 -7.39 6.13
C ASP A 109 12.21 -7.79 7.02
N PRO A 110 12.96 -8.85 6.67
CA PRO A 110 14.31 -9.04 7.17
C PRO A 110 15.24 -7.93 6.68
N PHE A 111 16.05 -7.37 7.58
CA PHE A 111 17.00 -6.32 7.25
C PHE A 111 18.45 -6.78 7.45
N PRO A 112 19.42 -6.21 6.73
CA PRO A 112 20.83 -6.59 6.82
C PRO A 112 21.39 -6.50 8.23
N HIS A 113 20.97 -5.56 9.08
CA HIS A 113 21.50 -5.41 10.44
C HIS A 113 21.23 -6.64 11.31
N GLU A 114 20.14 -7.37 11.08
CA GLU A 114 19.81 -8.61 11.79
C GLU A 114 20.81 -9.72 11.43
N MET A 115 21.14 -9.85 10.15
CA MET A 115 22.12 -10.82 9.66
C MET A 115 23.54 -10.43 10.12
N CYS A 116 23.91 -9.15 10.00
CA CYS A 116 25.21 -8.63 10.43
C CYS A 116 25.43 -8.84 11.94
N SER A 117 24.43 -8.57 12.79
CA SER A 117 24.56 -8.78 14.23
C SER A 117 24.80 -10.26 14.57
N ALA A 118 24.10 -11.17 13.91
CA ALA A 118 24.27 -12.61 14.10
C ALA A 118 25.68 -13.08 13.70
N ILE A 119 26.18 -12.63 12.54
CA ILE A 119 27.53 -12.96 12.06
C ILE A 119 28.60 -12.37 12.99
N LEU A 120 28.46 -11.11 13.39
CA LEU A 120 29.41 -10.44 14.28
C LEU A 120 29.43 -11.10 15.68
N ALA A 121 28.27 -11.48 16.21
CA ALA A 121 28.18 -12.20 17.48
C ALA A 121 28.89 -13.56 17.41
N ARG A 122 28.75 -14.30 16.30
CA ARG A 122 29.46 -15.57 16.05
C ARG A 122 30.97 -15.37 15.98
N LYS A 123 31.44 -14.34 15.27
CA LYS A 123 32.86 -14.04 15.11
C LYS A 123 33.53 -13.54 16.40
N SER A 124 32.83 -12.74 17.20
CA SER A 124 33.37 -12.17 18.44
C SER A 124 33.27 -13.11 19.64
N GLY A 125 32.44 -14.14 19.57
CA GLY A 125 32.07 -14.98 20.72
C GLY A 125 31.35 -14.21 21.83
N ARG A 126 30.73 -13.06 21.53
CA ARG A 126 30.04 -12.18 22.46
C ARG A 126 28.70 -11.71 21.88
N PRO A 127 27.72 -11.33 22.74
CA PRO A 127 26.51 -10.67 22.25
C PRO A 127 26.85 -9.38 21.49
N VAL A 128 26.15 -9.16 20.37
CA VAL A 128 26.31 -7.96 19.54
C VAL A 128 24.97 -7.27 19.40
N ARG A 129 24.96 -5.95 19.68
CA ARG A 129 23.83 -5.06 19.46
C ARG A 129 24.12 -4.12 18.29
N ILE A 130 23.14 -3.98 17.39
CA ILE A 130 23.11 -2.92 16.37
C ILE A 130 21.81 -2.12 16.58
N THR A 131 21.93 -0.81 16.65
CA THR A 131 20.80 0.10 16.76
C THR A 131 21.03 1.23 15.78
N PHE A 132 20.05 1.50 14.91
CA PHE A 132 20.12 2.61 13.98
C PHE A 132 19.80 3.93 14.67
N ASP A 133 20.43 4.98 14.24
CA ASP A 133 19.96 6.32 14.51
C ASP A 133 18.81 6.70 13.54
N ARG A 134 18.29 7.92 13.66
CA ARG A 134 17.16 8.35 12.84
C ARG A 134 17.53 8.53 11.37
N GLU A 135 18.72 8.99 11.10
CA GLU A 135 19.23 9.21 9.74
C GLU A 135 19.42 7.87 9.02
N GLU A 136 20.03 6.90 9.68
CA GLU A 136 20.20 5.54 9.17
C GLU A 136 18.84 4.88 8.86
N VAL A 137 17.81 5.08 9.72
CA VAL A 137 16.44 4.60 9.45
C VAL A 137 15.88 5.20 8.16
N TYR A 138 16.13 6.48 7.88
CA TYR A 138 15.66 7.09 6.63
C TYR A 138 16.37 6.54 5.39
N TRP A 139 17.64 6.16 5.51
CA TRP A 139 18.42 5.64 4.38
C TRP A 139 18.07 4.20 4.02
N ILE A 140 17.79 3.36 4.99
CA ILE A 140 17.65 1.92 4.76
C ILE A 140 16.22 1.40 4.83
N ASN A 141 15.29 2.14 5.44
CA ASN A 141 13.93 1.66 5.63
C ASN A 141 13.16 1.65 4.30
N ARG A 142 12.39 0.60 4.09
CA ARG A 142 11.63 0.33 2.87
C ARG A 142 10.25 0.99 2.98
N GLY A 143 10.18 2.25 2.56
CA GLY A 143 8.99 3.08 2.66
C GLY A 143 7.92 2.80 1.59
N ARG A 144 6.94 3.70 1.51
CA ARG A 144 5.90 3.67 0.49
C ARG A 144 6.49 3.87 -0.90
N HIS A 145 5.99 3.12 -1.85
CA HIS A 145 6.39 3.20 -3.24
C HIS A 145 6.09 4.58 -3.85
N PRO A 146 7.09 5.29 -4.39
CA PRO A 146 6.81 6.40 -5.29
C PRO A 146 6.03 5.89 -6.49
N SER A 147 5.05 6.64 -6.97
CA SER A 147 4.25 6.20 -8.12
C SER A 147 3.74 7.38 -8.94
N ARG A 148 3.57 7.12 -10.24
CA ARG A 148 2.76 7.93 -11.14
C ARG A 148 1.50 7.16 -11.46
N ILE A 149 0.35 7.77 -11.26
CA ILE A 149 -0.95 7.19 -11.56
C ILE A 149 -1.66 8.11 -12.52
N GLU A 150 -1.93 7.64 -13.70
CA GLU A 150 -2.88 8.24 -14.62
C GLU A 150 -4.22 7.54 -14.42
N MET A 151 -5.25 8.32 -14.13
CA MET A 151 -6.59 7.78 -13.85
C MET A 151 -7.64 8.61 -14.57
N ASN A 152 -8.63 7.93 -15.13
CA ASN A 152 -9.80 8.50 -15.73
C ASN A 152 -11.04 7.94 -15.02
N LEU A 153 -11.84 8.81 -14.44
CA LEU A 153 -13.10 8.48 -13.77
C LEU A 153 -14.26 8.96 -14.62
N HIS A 154 -15.31 8.16 -14.69
CA HIS A 154 -16.47 8.39 -15.53
C HIS A 154 -17.75 8.28 -14.71
N ALA A 155 -18.68 9.20 -14.95
CA ALA A 155 -20.01 9.18 -14.35
C ALA A 155 -21.12 9.34 -15.38
N ASP A 156 -22.23 8.66 -15.15
CA ASP A 156 -23.44 8.72 -15.96
C ASP A 156 -24.38 9.88 -15.58
N GLU A 157 -25.51 10.01 -16.27
CA GLU A 157 -26.51 11.06 -16.02
C GLU A 157 -27.09 11.05 -14.61
N GLN A 158 -27.08 9.92 -13.95
CA GLN A 158 -27.56 9.76 -12.57
C GLN A 158 -26.46 10.01 -11.53
N GLY A 159 -25.25 10.37 -11.97
CA GLY A 159 -24.07 10.52 -11.10
C GLY A 159 -23.52 9.18 -10.58
N ARG A 160 -23.80 8.07 -11.26
CA ARG A 160 -23.21 6.78 -10.94
C ARG A 160 -21.83 6.67 -11.56
N ILE A 161 -20.88 6.11 -10.84
CA ILE A 161 -19.54 5.85 -11.38
C ILE A 161 -19.64 4.70 -12.38
N CYS A 162 -19.76 5.04 -13.65
CA CYS A 162 -19.89 4.04 -14.71
C CYS A 162 -18.56 3.39 -15.09
N GLY A 163 -17.41 4.05 -14.85
CA GLY A 163 -16.11 3.46 -15.11
C GLY A 163 -14.94 4.11 -14.40
N ILE A 164 -13.89 3.33 -14.17
CA ILE A 164 -12.56 3.78 -13.76
C ILE A 164 -11.50 3.09 -14.62
N GLU A 165 -10.67 3.88 -15.27
CA GLU A 165 -9.50 3.42 -16.01
C GLU A 165 -8.23 3.94 -15.34
N THR A 166 -7.23 3.08 -15.16
CA THR A 166 -6.01 3.45 -14.44
C THR A 166 -4.77 2.84 -15.08
N ASP A 167 -3.76 3.66 -15.34
CA ASP A 167 -2.38 3.24 -15.61
C ASP A 167 -1.47 3.68 -14.46
N ALA A 168 -0.77 2.73 -13.84
CA ALA A 168 0.05 2.96 -12.68
C ALA A 168 1.50 2.51 -12.90
N LEU A 169 2.45 3.45 -12.81
CA LEU A 169 3.87 3.17 -12.78
C LEU A 169 4.39 3.31 -11.34
N ILE A 170 4.92 2.21 -10.79
CA ILE A 170 5.31 2.09 -9.38
C ILE A 170 6.82 1.86 -9.28
N ASP A 171 7.51 2.74 -8.56
CA ASP A 171 8.95 2.64 -8.32
C ASP A 171 9.24 1.62 -7.22
N GLY A 172 9.94 0.55 -7.58
CA GLY A 172 10.27 -0.56 -6.68
C GLY A 172 11.59 -0.42 -5.95
N GLY A 173 12.45 0.50 -6.39
CA GLY A 173 13.84 0.50 -5.95
C GLY A 173 14.63 -0.70 -6.44
N GLY A 174 15.75 -0.99 -5.79
CA GLY A 174 16.68 -2.05 -6.20
C GLY A 174 16.29 -3.48 -5.78
N PHE A 175 15.26 -3.69 -4.96
CA PHE A 175 14.88 -5.01 -4.41
C PHE A 175 13.36 -5.22 -4.43
N ALA A 176 12.95 -6.49 -4.43
CA ALA A 176 11.55 -6.87 -4.54
C ALA A 176 10.72 -6.46 -3.31
N SER A 177 11.18 -6.79 -2.10
CA SER A 177 10.40 -6.60 -0.88
C SER A 177 8.96 -7.11 -1.05
N PHE A 178 7.95 -6.42 -0.51
CA PHE A 178 6.52 -6.71 -0.73
C PHE A 178 5.92 -6.12 -2.02
N GLY A 179 6.75 -5.76 -2.99
CA GLY A 179 6.32 -5.05 -4.20
C GLY A 179 5.32 -5.75 -5.10
N HIS A 180 5.34 -7.08 -5.14
CA HIS A 180 4.37 -7.86 -5.93
C HIS A 180 2.94 -7.62 -5.46
N VAL A 181 2.73 -7.67 -4.15
CA VAL A 181 1.42 -7.44 -3.52
C VAL A 181 1.01 -5.97 -3.65
N THR A 182 1.96 -5.04 -3.50
CA THR A 182 1.70 -3.60 -3.64
C THR A 182 1.08 -3.27 -5.00
N THR A 183 1.64 -3.81 -6.08
CA THR A 183 1.15 -3.53 -7.45
C THR A 183 -0.27 -4.06 -7.64
N TYR A 184 -0.56 -5.25 -7.12
CA TYR A 184 -1.89 -5.82 -7.16
C TYR A 184 -2.90 -5.00 -6.33
N TYR A 185 -2.56 -4.66 -5.09
CA TYR A 185 -3.44 -3.87 -4.23
C TYR A 185 -3.65 -2.44 -4.70
N ASN A 186 -2.70 -1.89 -5.43
CA ASN A 186 -2.88 -0.58 -6.06
C ASN A 186 -4.07 -0.57 -7.01
N GLY A 187 -4.33 -1.68 -7.71
CA GLY A 187 -5.51 -1.86 -8.56
C GLY A 187 -6.76 -2.23 -7.75
N VAL A 188 -6.82 -3.45 -7.23
CA VAL A 188 -8.07 -4.03 -6.72
C VAL A 188 -8.74 -3.27 -5.57
N LEU A 189 -7.96 -2.50 -4.79
CA LEU A 189 -8.50 -1.80 -3.61
C LEU A 189 -9.02 -0.39 -3.91
N HIS A 190 -8.81 0.14 -5.08
CA HIS A 190 -9.36 1.46 -5.34
C HIS A 190 -10.81 1.49 -5.81
N THR A 191 -11.39 0.36 -6.13
CA THR A 191 -12.82 0.27 -6.43
C THR A 191 -13.70 0.37 -5.18
N ALA A 192 -13.23 -0.09 -4.03
CA ALA A 192 -13.98 0.00 -2.77
C ALA A 192 -13.83 1.39 -2.12
N PRO A 193 -14.85 1.92 -1.41
CA PRO A 193 -16.12 1.29 -1.05
C PRO A 193 -17.27 1.55 -2.03
N TYR A 194 -16.97 1.87 -3.28
CA TYR A 194 -17.96 2.33 -4.24
C TYR A 194 -18.47 1.20 -5.14
N GLU A 195 -19.72 1.34 -5.59
CA GLU A 195 -20.28 0.58 -6.68
C GLU A 195 -19.80 1.20 -8.00
N ILE A 196 -19.17 0.41 -8.85
CA ILE A 196 -18.52 0.85 -10.09
C ILE A 196 -18.99 -0.05 -11.22
N GLY A 197 -19.38 0.56 -12.34
CA GLY A 197 -19.93 -0.18 -13.48
C GLY A 197 -18.87 -0.98 -14.24
N ALA A 198 -17.71 -0.37 -14.50
CA ALA A 198 -16.59 -1.01 -15.18
C ALA A 198 -15.25 -0.56 -14.59
N PHE A 199 -14.24 -1.40 -14.68
CA PHE A 199 -12.93 -1.15 -14.13
C PHE A 199 -11.82 -1.71 -15.00
N HIS A 200 -10.89 -0.84 -15.40
CA HIS A 200 -9.67 -1.19 -16.07
C HIS A 200 -8.45 -0.70 -15.29
N TYR A 201 -7.48 -1.59 -15.06
CA TYR A 201 -6.24 -1.25 -14.39
C TYR A 201 -5.04 -1.92 -15.05
N THR A 202 -4.06 -1.11 -15.42
CA THR A 202 -2.73 -1.55 -15.80
C THR A 202 -1.72 -1.02 -14.80
N GLY A 203 -0.98 -1.91 -14.17
CA GLY A 203 0.06 -1.55 -13.20
C GLY A 203 1.41 -2.17 -13.54
N ALA A 204 2.46 -1.37 -13.54
CA ALA A 204 3.83 -1.83 -13.71
C ALA A 204 4.71 -1.38 -12.54
N ARG A 205 5.36 -2.34 -11.87
CA ARG A 205 6.41 -2.06 -10.89
C ARG A 205 7.77 -2.22 -11.54
N VAL A 206 8.60 -1.19 -11.45
CA VAL A 206 9.90 -1.14 -12.12
C VAL A 206 11.06 -1.13 -11.14
N TRP A 207 12.17 -1.70 -11.58
CA TRP A 207 13.44 -1.59 -10.87
C TRP A 207 14.05 -0.20 -11.06
N THR A 208 14.61 0.34 -10.00
CA THR A 208 15.38 1.59 -10.04
C THR A 208 16.63 1.49 -9.14
N ASN A 209 17.58 2.41 -9.31
CA ASN A 209 18.78 2.49 -8.49
C ASN A 209 18.54 3.27 -7.17
N LYS A 210 17.35 3.14 -6.61
CA LYS A 210 16.96 3.73 -5.34
C LYS A 210 16.88 2.68 -4.23
N PRO A 211 16.83 3.07 -2.95
CA PRO A 211 16.47 2.16 -1.88
C PRO A 211 15.16 1.42 -2.19
N ALA A 212 15.05 0.19 -1.73
CA ALA A 212 13.86 -0.62 -1.98
C ALA A 212 12.62 0.03 -1.36
N SER A 213 11.52 0.03 -2.09
CA SER A 213 10.20 0.31 -1.56
C SER A 213 9.54 -0.97 -1.03
N GLY A 214 8.77 -0.87 0.04
CA GLY A 214 8.20 -2.02 0.74
C GLY A 214 6.81 -1.80 1.30
N ALA A 215 6.47 -2.62 2.28
CA ALA A 215 5.18 -2.53 2.95
C ALA A 215 5.07 -1.24 3.76
N MET A 216 3.97 -0.54 3.61
CA MET A 216 3.60 0.58 4.46
C MET A 216 2.08 0.61 4.66
N ARG A 217 1.63 1.01 5.84
CA ARG A 217 0.22 1.12 6.27
C ARG A 217 -0.69 1.59 5.12
N GLY A 218 -1.76 0.81 4.81
CA GLY A 218 -2.54 1.00 3.59
C GLY A 218 -1.83 0.48 2.32
N HIS A 219 -1.14 -0.64 2.45
CA HIS A 219 -0.23 -1.25 1.46
C HIS A 219 -0.79 -1.26 0.05
N GLY A 220 -0.18 -0.48 -0.86
CA GLY A 220 -0.59 -0.34 -2.26
C GLY A 220 -1.78 0.60 -2.49
N ALA A 221 -2.75 0.65 -1.59
CA ALA A 221 -4.03 1.31 -1.84
C ALA A 221 -4.03 2.83 -1.65
N VAL A 222 -3.13 3.39 -0.84
CA VAL A 222 -3.21 4.82 -0.45
C VAL A 222 -3.07 5.75 -1.64
N ASN A 223 -2.14 5.48 -2.55
CA ASN A 223 -1.88 6.36 -3.69
C ASN A 223 -3.07 6.36 -4.66
N SER A 224 -3.55 5.17 -5.08
CA SER A 224 -4.71 5.07 -5.95
C SER A 224 -5.99 5.58 -5.29
N ARG A 225 -6.15 5.36 -3.98
CA ARG A 225 -7.28 5.91 -3.23
C ARG A 225 -7.28 7.44 -3.26
N CYS A 226 -6.14 8.08 -3.06
CA CYS A 226 -6.03 9.53 -3.16
C CYS A 226 -6.46 10.02 -4.55
N ALA A 227 -6.02 9.37 -5.62
CA ALA A 227 -6.42 9.70 -6.98
C ALA A 227 -7.95 9.57 -7.19
N VAL A 228 -8.56 8.46 -6.72
CA VAL A 228 -10.02 8.28 -6.79
C VAL A 228 -10.76 9.37 -6.02
N GLU A 229 -10.35 9.65 -4.78
CA GLU A 229 -11.09 10.60 -3.94
C GLU A 229 -11.01 12.04 -4.47
N THR A 230 -9.83 12.46 -4.97
CA THR A 230 -9.71 13.78 -5.62
C THR A 230 -10.48 13.82 -6.93
N GLY A 231 -10.40 12.79 -7.76
CA GLY A 231 -11.17 12.72 -9.01
C GLY A 231 -12.70 12.71 -8.79
N LEU A 232 -13.18 12.12 -7.69
CA LEU A 232 -14.61 12.21 -7.32
C LEU A 232 -15.05 13.63 -6.96
N ASP A 233 -14.17 14.42 -6.35
CA ASP A 233 -14.47 15.83 -6.07
C ASP A 233 -14.60 16.62 -7.38
N ASP A 234 -13.73 16.38 -8.35
CA ASP A 234 -13.78 17.02 -9.67
C ASP A 234 -15.00 16.59 -10.49
N LEU A 235 -15.36 15.29 -10.43
CA LEU A 235 -16.62 14.81 -11.04
C LEU A 235 -17.84 15.46 -10.38
N ALA A 236 -17.85 15.58 -9.06
CA ALA A 236 -18.94 16.25 -8.34
C ALA A 236 -19.09 17.72 -8.77
N GLU A 237 -17.96 18.39 -9.06
CA GLU A 237 -17.98 19.76 -9.57
C GLU A 237 -18.56 19.82 -10.98
N GLN A 238 -18.13 18.94 -11.90
CA GLN A 238 -18.67 18.87 -13.27
C GLN A 238 -20.18 18.58 -13.29
N LEU A 239 -20.63 17.67 -12.43
CA LEU A 239 -22.05 17.31 -12.29
C LEU A 239 -22.86 18.33 -11.49
N SER A 240 -22.21 19.34 -10.88
CA SER A 240 -22.86 20.31 -9.99
C SER A 240 -23.56 19.69 -8.79
N VAL A 241 -23.01 18.58 -8.26
CA VAL A 241 -23.53 17.89 -7.06
C VAL A 241 -22.59 18.10 -5.85
N ASP A 242 -23.11 17.85 -4.67
CA ASP A 242 -22.28 17.85 -3.46
C ASP A 242 -21.37 16.61 -3.44
N PRO A 243 -20.06 16.74 -3.16
CA PRO A 243 -19.14 15.61 -3.19
C PRO A 243 -19.44 14.53 -2.13
N ILE A 244 -20.10 14.88 -1.01
CA ILE A 244 -20.60 13.87 -0.06
C ILE A 244 -21.80 13.12 -0.65
N ASP A 245 -22.71 13.85 -1.30
CA ASP A 245 -23.92 13.26 -1.88
C ASP A 245 -23.55 12.33 -3.08
N LEU A 246 -22.56 12.72 -3.91
CA LEU A 246 -22.00 11.83 -4.94
C LEU A 246 -21.46 10.52 -4.35
N ARG A 247 -20.69 10.62 -3.26
CA ARG A 247 -20.16 9.42 -2.58
C ARG A 247 -21.29 8.57 -1.99
N LEU A 248 -22.28 9.17 -1.32
CA LEU A 248 -23.43 8.47 -0.74
C LEU A 248 -24.25 7.73 -1.79
N ALA A 249 -24.39 8.30 -2.99
CA ALA A 249 -25.12 7.70 -4.11
C ALA A 249 -24.40 6.46 -4.67
N ASN A 250 -23.08 6.41 -4.53
CA ASN A 250 -22.24 5.36 -5.10
C ASN A 250 -21.70 4.33 -4.08
N LEU A 251 -22.10 4.42 -2.80
CA LEU A 251 -21.65 3.45 -1.82
C LEU A 251 -22.20 2.04 -2.09
N LEU A 252 -21.34 1.05 -1.99
CA LEU A 252 -21.74 -0.36 -1.96
C LEU A 252 -22.75 -0.62 -0.83
N PRO A 253 -23.80 -1.39 -1.08
CA PRO A 253 -24.72 -1.83 -0.01
C PRO A 253 -24.07 -2.92 0.86
N PRO A 254 -24.54 -3.14 2.10
CA PRO A 254 -24.16 -4.31 2.89
C PRO A 254 -24.51 -5.63 2.16
N HIS A 255 -23.77 -6.69 2.47
CA HIS A 255 -23.92 -8.00 1.85
C HIS A 255 -23.76 -8.05 0.34
N SER A 256 -22.89 -7.19 -0.19
CA SER A 256 -22.52 -7.09 -1.61
C SER A 256 -21.07 -7.53 -1.87
N ALA A 257 -20.59 -7.28 -3.07
CA ALA A 257 -19.20 -7.43 -3.43
C ALA A 257 -18.73 -6.24 -4.27
N THR A 258 -17.43 -5.91 -4.15
CA THR A 258 -16.82 -4.97 -5.10
C THR A 258 -16.78 -5.59 -6.49
N ILE A 259 -16.65 -4.76 -7.53
CA ILE A 259 -16.47 -5.26 -8.89
C ILE A 259 -15.27 -6.21 -9.04
N THR A 260 -14.25 -6.03 -8.18
CA THR A 260 -13.06 -6.89 -8.09
C THR A 260 -13.23 -8.15 -7.22
N GLY A 261 -14.45 -8.43 -6.75
CA GLY A 261 -14.82 -9.67 -6.06
C GLY A 261 -14.62 -9.71 -4.54
N PHE A 262 -14.25 -8.60 -3.89
CA PHE A 262 -14.19 -8.57 -2.43
C PHE A 262 -15.59 -8.51 -1.82
N ARG A 263 -15.88 -9.46 -0.91
CA ARG A 263 -17.16 -9.50 -0.19
C ARG A 263 -17.22 -8.41 0.88
N VAL A 264 -18.30 -7.64 0.84
CA VAL A 264 -18.63 -6.60 1.82
C VAL A 264 -19.80 -7.10 2.66
N THR A 265 -19.54 -7.62 3.85
CA THR A 265 -20.58 -8.16 4.74
C THR A 265 -21.30 -7.07 5.51
N SER A 266 -20.58 -6.02 5.89
CA SER A 266 -21.14 -4.84 6.57
C SER A 266 -20.38 -3.59 6.11
N ILE A 267 -21.04 -2.44 6.07
CA ILE A 267 -20.45 -1.17 5.71
C ILE A 267 -21.12 -0.04 6.50
N GLY A 268 -20.36 0.64 7.36
CA GLY A 268 -20.82 1.81 8.12
C GLY A 268 -20.46 3.14 7.47
N MET A 269 -19.98 3.14 6.22
CA MET A 269 -19.48 4.36 5.56
C MET A 269 -20.56 5.41 5.37
N ARG A 270 -21.79 5.00 5.06
CA ARG A 270 -22.94 5.90 4.94
C ARG A 270 -23.15 6.71 6.22
N GLU A 271 -23.26 6.00 7.34
CA GLU A 271 -23.43 6.62 8.66
C GLU A 271 -22.26 7.54 9.01
N CYS A 272 -21.02 7.15 8.69
CA CYS A 272 -19.84 7.98 8.87
C CYS A 272 -19.91 9.28 8.06
N LEU A 273 -20.28 9.21 6.77
CA LEU A 273 -20.40 10.38 5.91
C LEU A 273 -21.50 11.33 6.37
N GLU A 274 -22.68 10.81 6.69
CA GLU A 274 -23.82 11.59 7.20
C GLU A 274 -23.45 12.31 8.51
N ARG A 275 -22.80 11.59 9.42
CA ARG A 275 -22.37 12.13 10.70
C ARG A 275 -21.29 13.21 10.55
N VAL A 276 -20.28 12.96 9.73
CA VAL A 276 -19.23 13.94 9.43
C VAL A 276 -19.81 15.17 8.74
N LYS A 277 -20.74 15.01 7.79
CA LYS A 277 -21.47 16.13 7.15
C LYS A 277 -22.14 17.01 8.20
N GLN A 278 -22.86 16.40 9.13
CA GLN A 278 -23.56 17.11 10.20
C GLN A 278 -22.59 17.78 11.20
N GLU A 279 -21.67 17.01 11.80
CA GLU A 279 -20.81 17.46 12.89
C GLU A 279 -19.77 18.51 12.42
N SER A 280 -19.29 18.42 11.20
CA SER A 280 -18.38 19.41 10.63
C SER A 280 -19.08 20.74 10.30
N GLY A 281 -20.39 20.75 10.20
CA GLY A 281 -21.17 21.87 9.68
C GLY A 281 -20.92 22.10 8.19
N TRP A 282 -20.81 21.02 7.43
CA TRP A 282 -20.47 20.98 6.01
C TRP A 282 -21.27 21.97 5.19
N ASP A 283 -22.60 21.94 5.25
CA ASP A 283 -23.49 22.77 4.45
C ASP A 283 -23.29 24.28 4.66
N LYS A 284 -22.74 24.67 5.82
CA LYS A 284 -22.42 26.07 6.14
C LYS A 284 -21.02 26.48 5.70
N LYS A 285 -20.13 25.49 5.45
CA LYS A 285 -18.70 25.73 5.19
C LYS A 285 -18.30 25.42 3.75
N PHE A 286 -18.81 24.35 3.16
CA PHE A 286 -18.42 23.94 1.81
C PHE A 286 -18.70 25.05 0.81
N ARG A 287 -17.69 25.44 0.03
CA ARG A 287 -17.68 26.57 -0.91
C ARG A 287 -18.05 27.95 -0.32
N LYS A 288 -18.09 28.06 1.03
CA LYS A 288 -18.46 29.29 1.74
C LYS A 288 -17.41 29.78 2.71
N MET A 289 -16.24 29.11 2.73
CA MET A 289 -15.15 29.48 3.62
C MET A 289 -14.43 30.75 3.12
N PRO A 290 -13.93 31.60 4.03
CA PRO A 290 -13.13 32.76 3.65
C PRO A 290 -11.81 32.35 3.03
N LEU A 291 -11.17 33.25 2.28
CA LEU A 291 -9.88 33.04 1.65
C LEU A 291 -8.85 32.47 2.66
N GLY A 292 -8.14 31.46 2.24
CA GLY A 292 -7.13 30.74 3.03
C GLY A 292 -7.72 29.66 3.95
N LYS A 293 -9.02 29.39 3.89
CA LYS A 293 -9.66 28.26 4.58
C LYS A 293 -10.43 27.39 3.60
N GLY A 294 -10.47 26.09 3.87
CA GLY A 294 -11.19 25.11 3.07
C GLY A 294 -11.73 23.97 3.94
N ILE A 295 -12.67 23.24 3.40
CA ILE A 295 -13.17 21.99 3.95
C ILE A 295 -13.29 21.00 2.79
N GLY A 296 -12.83 19.78 2.99
CA GLY A 296 -12.88 18.69 2.02
C GLY A 296 -13.26 17.38 2.68
N ILE A 297 -13.59 16.39 1.88
CA ILE A 297 -13.93 15.03 2.31
C ILE A 297 -13.12 14.02 1.51
N GLY A 298 -12.79 12.90 2.13
CA GLY A 298 -12.20 11.74 1.46
C GLY A 298 -12.48 10.48 2.25
N CYS A 299 -12.71 9.37 1.55
CA CYS A 299 -12.98 8.08 2.14
C CYS A 299 -11.75 7.17 2.05
N GLY A 300 -11.49 6.42 3.12
CA GLY A 300 -10.46 5.39 3.15
C GLY A 300 -11.07 4.00 3.28
N PHE A 301 -10.50 3.06 2.54
CA PHE A 301 -10.85 1.65 2.64
C PHE A 301 -9.57 0.80 2.56
N PHE A 302 -9.53 -0.25 3.35
CA PHE A 302 -8.48 -1.26 3.26
C PHE A 302 -8.98 -2.61 3.77
N ILE A 303 -8.46 -3.70 3.19
CA ILE A 303 -8.76 -5.05 3.65
C ILE A 303 -7.99 -5.37 4.93
N SER A 304 -8.59 -6.18 5.80
CA SER A 304 -7.93 -6.73 6.98
C SER A 304 -7.56 -8.18 6.74
N GLY A 305 -6.31 -8.52 7.04
CA GLY A 305 -5.75 -9.85 6.78
C GLY A 305 -5.12 -9.99 5.39
N SER A 306 -4.32 -11.04 5.24
CA SER A 306 -3.67 -11.44 3.99
C SER A 306 -3.65 -12.96 3.92
N GLY A 307 -3.39 -13.54 2.75
CA GLY A 307 -3.27 -14.98 2.60
C GLY A 307 -4.34 -15.62 1.75
N LEU A 308 -5.11 -14.84 1.02
CA LEU A 308 -5.95 -15.39 -0.05
C LEU A 308 -5.05 -15.82 -1.22
N PRO A 309 -5.31 -17.00 -1.85
CA PRO A 309 -4.52 -17.50 -2.97
C PRO A 309 -4.38 -16.56 -4.17
N ILE A 310 -5.29 -15.61 -4.31
CA ILE A 310 -5.31 -14.60 -5.38
C ILE A 310 -4.16 -13.58 -5.30
N HIS A 311 -3.37 -13.60 -4.25
CA HIS A 311 -2.24 -12.68 -4.06
C HIS A 311 -0.95 -13.15 -4.72
N TRP A 312 -0.93 -14.36 -5.30
CA TRP A 312 0.27 -15.02 -5.84
C TRP A 312 0.28 -15.10 -7.34
#